data_b37c4105213d304b4c555d9bbbd5bca6
#
_entry.id   b37c4105213d304b4c555d9bbbd5bca6
#
_cell.length_a   1.000
_cell.length_b   1.000
_cell.length_c   1.000
_cell.angle_alpha   90.00
_cell.angle_beta   90.00
_cell.angle_gamma   90.00
#
_symmetry.space_group_name_H-M   'P 1'
#
loop_
_entity.id
_entity.type
_entity.pdbx_description
1 polymer ?
#
loop_
_entity_poly.entity_id
_entity_poly.type
_entity_poly.pdbx_seq_one_letter_code
_entity_poly.pdbx_strand_id
1 'polypeptide(L)'
;MVDSNKTVLVVTPHPDDAEGGAGGTIVKWANEGNKIVLLVCTNGDKGTSDTSMPSDXLAEIREKEQLNAAKALGVSEVVXLREPDQGLDDNDRXREKVVRQIRXHKPEIVVTIDPNRPYIRHRDHYYCGRVTLDAVFPYARDHKAFPEHLMEGLEPHKVQEMYMFRSETPDFYVDITDTFEAKMDALYCHVSQMGRPREEGQVRSRERAAETGKKAGYELAEEFKYINIGR
;
A
#
# COMPACT_ATOMS: atom_id res chain seq x y z
N MET A 1 19.36 2.64 1.44
CA MET A 1 18.64 3.72 0.75
C MET A 1 18.20 3.22 -0.60
N VAL A 2 16.95 3.51 -0.98
CA VAL A 2 16.48 3.24 -2.35
C VAL A 2 17.12 4.31 -3.25
N ASP A 3 17.66 3.88 -4.39
CA ASP A 3 18.23 4.84 -5.35
C ASP A 3 17.14 5.80 -5.84
N SER A 4 17.50 7.03 -6.11
CA SER A 4 16.57 8.04 -6.65
C SER A 4 16.10 7.69 -8.07
N ASN A 5 14.99 8.25 -8.48
CA ASN A 5 14.39 8.11 -9.83
C ASN A 5 13.81 6.72 -10.13
N LYS A 6 13.51 5.93 -9.11
CA LYS A 6 12.76 4.67 -9.29
C LYS A 6 11.26 4.93 -9.30
N THR A 7 10.50 4.03 -9.90
CA THR A 7 9.04 3.99 -9.74
C THR A 7 8.71 2.96 -8.67
N VAL A 8 7.89 3.36 -7.70
CA VAL A 8 7.39 2.52 -6.62
C VAL A 8 5.88 2.38 -6.78
N LEU A 9 5.38 1.16 -6.91
CA LEU A 9 3.94 0.89 -6.90
C LEU A 9 3.55 0.37 -5.52
N VAL A 10 2.69 1.12 -4.83
CA VAL A 10 2.15 0.71 -3.52
C VAL A 10 0.75 0.15 -3.77
N VAL A 11 0.54 -1.14 -3.47
CA VAL A 11 -0.76 -1.82 -3.64
C VAL A 11 -1.35 -2.04 -2.24
N THR A 12 -2.49 -1.43 -1.98
CA THR A 12 -3.10 -1.43 -0.65
C THR A 12 -4.55 -1.90 -0.71
N PRO A 13 -5.02 -2.67 0.31
CA PRO A 13 -6.40 -3.18 0.26
C PRO A 13 -7.46 -2.10 0.43
N HIS A 14 -7.31 -1.20 1.42
CA HIS A 14 -8.31 -0.16 1.71
C HIS A 14 -7.67 1.22 1.76
N PRO A 15 -8.46 2.29 1.60
CA PRO A 15 -8.01 3.63 1.97
C PRO A 15 -7.59 3.65 3.44
N ASP A 16 -6.38 4.13 3.74
CA ASP A 16 -5.70 4.25 5.04
C ASP A 16 -4.64 3.18 5.35
N ASP A 17 -4.69 1.98 4.74
CA ASP A 17 -3.75 0.90 5.08
C ASP A 17 -2.30 1.23 4.73
N ALA A 18 -2.07 1.86 3.58
CA ALA A 18 -0.72 2.26 3.15
C ALA A 18 -0.15 3.31 4.10
N GLU A 19 -0.95 4.28 4.50
CA GLU A 19 -0.58 5.32 5.46
C GLU A 19 -0.18 4.71 6.79
N GLY A 20 -1.00 3.78 7.26
CA GLY A 20 -0.76 3.10 8.55
C GLY A 20 0.47 2.20 8.52
N GLY A 21 0.68 1.47 7.42
CA GLY A 21 1.74 0.44 7.31
C GLY A 21 3.07 0.93 6.78
N ALA A 22 3.06 1.91 5.88
CA ALA A 22 4.25 2.33 5.13
C ALA A 22 4.34 3.84 4.89
N GLY A 23 3.50 4.64 5.56
CA GLY A 23 3.38 6.08 5.27
C GLY A 23 4.69 6.85 5.41
N GLY A 24 5.45 6.58 6.48
CA GLY A 24 6.75 7.25 6.68
C GLY A 24 7.76 6.90 5.61
N THR A 25 7.78 5.64 5.19
CA THR A 25 8.64 5.15 4.11
C THR A 25 8.25 5.77 2.77
N ILE A 26 6.94 5.85 2.48
CA ILE A 26 6.43 6.48 1.25
C ILE A 26 6.88 7.95 1.17
N VAL A 27 6.70 8.72 2.25
CA VAL A 27 7.15 10.12 2.31
C VAL A 27 8.67 10.21 2.08
N LYS A 28 9.42 9.35 2.75
CA LYS A 28 10.89 9.33 2.63
C LYS A 28 11.31 9.12 1.17
N TRP A 29 10.75 8.08 0.54
CA TRP A 29 11.12 7.75 -0.85
C TRP A 29 10.63 8.82 -1.86
N ALA A 30 9.48 9.43 -1.62
CA ALA A 30 9.01 10.56 -2.45
C ALA A 30 9.99 11.74 -2.33
N ASN A 31 10.42 12.07 -1.10
CA ASN A 31 11.40 13.14 -0.85
C ASN A 31 12.77 12.84 -1.48
N GLU A 32 13.11 11.56 -1.64
CA GLU A 32 14.35 11.11 -2.30
C GLU A 32 14.24 11.15 -3.83
N GLY A 33 13.10 11.58 -4.39
CA GLY A 33 12.92 11.77 -5.83
C GLY A 33 12.33 10.58 -6.57
N ASN A 34 11.76 9.62 -5.84
CA ASN A 34 11.10 8.47 -6.48
C ASN A 34 9.67 8.80 -6.88
N LYS A 35 9.20 8.24 -7.98
CA LYS A 35 7.81 8.34 -8.41
C LYS A 35 6.99 7.32 -7.62
N ILE A 36 6.04 7.78 -6.83
CA ILE A 36 5.15 6.89 -6.05
C ILE A 36 3.78 6.81 -6.73
N VAL A 37 3.35 5.60 -7.05
CA VAL A 37 2.00 5.31 -7.54
C VAL A 37 1.28 4.51 -6.46
N LEU A 38 0.10 4.97 -6.04
CA LEU A 38 -0.71 4.30 -5.01
C LEU A 38 -1.91 3.65 -5.67
N LEU A 39 -1.98 2.32 -5.60
CA LEU A 39 -3.09 1.51 -6.11
C LEU A 39 -3.94 1.03 -4.93
N VAL A 40 -5.15 1.57 -4.81
CA VAL A 40 -6.09 1.22 -3.74
C VAL A 40 -7.12 0.24 -4.30
N CYS A 41 -7.17 -0.96 -3.74
CA CYS A 41 -7.97 -2.05 -4.31
C CYS A 41 -9.46 -1.88 -4.04
N THR A 42 -9.87 -1.63 -2.79
CA THR A 42 -11.29 -1.49 -2.44
C THR A 42 -11.67 -0.04 -2.18
N ASN A 43 -12.97 0.23 -2.21
CA ASN A 43 -13.52 1.53 -1.89
C ASN A 43 -13.78 1.75 -0.39
N GLY A 44 -13.60 0.70 0.45
CA GLY A 44 -13.80 0.78 1.89
C GLY A 44 -15.24 1.05 2.33
N ASP A 45 -16.22 0.68 1.53
CA ASP A 45 -17.64 1.06 1.68
C ASP A 45 -18.36 0.38 2.87
N LYS A 46 -17.65 -0.45 3.64
CA LYS A 46 -18.21 -1.10 4.85
C LYS A 46 -17.56 -0.65 6.16
N GLY A 47 -16.60 0.27 6.10
CA GLY A 47 -15.82 0.70 7.26
C GLY A 47 -16.52 1.72 8.14
N THR A 48 -17.75 1.46 8.61
CA THR A 48 -18.46 2.35 9.53
C THR A 48 -19.39 1.54 10.46
N SER A 49 -19.59 2.07 11.67
CA SER A 49 -20.61 1.57 12.59
C SER A 49 -21.92 2.39 12.49
N ASP A 50 -21.95 3.43 11.70
CA ASP A 50 -23.14 4.23 11.47
C ASP A 50 -24.06 3.53 10.46
N THR A 51 -25.11 2.90 10.97
CA THR A 51 -26.09 2.14 10.18
C THR A 51 -26.91 3.03 9.23
N SER A 52 -26.89 4.34 9.41
CA SER A 52 -27.59 5.29 8.53
C SER A 52 -26.72 5.75 7.35
N MET A 53 -25.42 5.49 7.39
CA MET A 53 -24.47 5.88 6.34
C MET A 53 -24.62 4.93 5.13
N PRO A 54 -25.03 5.44 3.94
CA PRO A 54 -25.06 4.58 2.76
C PRO A 54 -23.65 4.17 2.33
N SER A 55 -23.50 2.93 1.84
CA SER A 55 -22.20 2.40 1.41
C SER A 55 -21.54 3.27 0.33
N ASP A 56 -22.32 3.70 -0.62
CA ASP A 56 -21.82 4.57 -1.69
C ASP A 56 -21.37 5.97 -1.20
N UNK A 57 -21.71 6.42 -0.19
CA UNK A 57 -21.40 7.49 0.37
C UNK A 57 -20.24 7.50 1.01
N LEU A 58 -20.20 6.43 1.82
CA LEU A 58 -18.95 6.20 2.53
C LEU A 58 -17.78 6.01 1.55
N ALA A 59 -18.01 5.26 0.50
CA ALA A 59 -17.00 5.06 -0.55
C ALA A 59 -16.52 6.41 -1.13
N GLU A 60 -17.44 7.32 -1.41
CA GLU A 60 -17.08 8.65 -1.94
C GLU A 60 -16.28 9.48 -0.93
N ILE A 61 -16.65 9.42 0.34
CA ILE A 61 -15.91 10.09 1.42
C ILE A 61 -14.49 9.54 1.49
N ARG A 62 -14.36 8.22 1.57
CA ARG A 62 -13.06 7.57 1.72
C ARG A 62 -12.15 7.78 0.50
N GLU A 63 -12.72 7.85 -0.70
CA GLU A 63 -11.95 8.18 -1.90
C GLU A 63 -11.36 9.60 -1.82
N LYS A 64 -12.16 10.58 -1.38
CA LYS A 64 -11.69 11.98 -1.19
C LYS A 64 -10.61 12.05 -0.11
N GLU A 65 -10.80 11.32 0.99
CA GLU A 65 -9.83 11.24 2.08
C GLU A 65 -8.50 10.66 1.57
N GLN A 66 -8.58 9.57 0.78
CA GLN A 66 -7.39 8.94 0.19
C GLN A 66 -6.63 9.90 -0.74
N LEU A 67 -7.34 10.67 -1.56
CA LEU A 67 -6.70 11.65 -2.43
C LEU A 67 -5.97 12.76 -1.64
N ASN A 68 -6.55 13.16 -0.50
CA ASN A 68 -5.91 14.14 0.39
C ASN A 68 -4.69 13.53 1.08
N ALA A 69 -4.81 12.30 1.57
CA ALA A 69 -3.70 11.57 2.19
C ALA A 69 -2.54 11.39 1.20
N ALA A 70 -2.85 11.03 -0.04
CA ALA A 70 -1.85 10.86 -1.09
C ALA A 70 -1.03 12.15 -1.33
N LYS A 71 -1.69 13.30 -1.32
CA LYS A 71 -1.00 14.61 -1.43
C LYS A 71 -0.03 14.81 -0.26
N ALA A 72 -0.47 14.50 0.97
CA ALA A 72 0.36 14.64 2.17
C ALA A 72 1.57 13.69 2.13
N LEU A 73 1.42 12.51 1.52
CA LEU A 73 2.51 11.54 1.36
C LEU A 73 3.48 11.87 0.22
N GLY A 74 3.14 12.81 -0.67
CA GLY A 74 3.93 13.10 -1.87
C GLY A 74 3.74 12.06 -2.98
N VAL A 75 2.60 11.37 -2.99
CA VAL A 75 2.25 10.37 -4.01
C VAL A 75 1.99 11.10 -5.34
N SER A 76 2.58 10.57 -6.42
CA SER A 76 2.49 11.17 -7.76
C SER A 76 1.18 10.85 -8.47
N GLU A 77 0.60 9.68 -8.17
CA GLU A 77 -0.61 9.20 -8.85
C GLU A 77 -1.38 8.22 -7.95
N VAL A 78 -2.72 8.33 -7.92
CA VAL A 78 -3.60 7.40 -7.20
C VAL A 78 -4.51 6.69 -8.20
N VAL A 79 -4.57 5.39 -8.11
CA VAL A 79 -5.48 4.52 -8.90
C VAL A 79 -6.43 3.78 -7.95
N UNK A 80 -7.67 3.89 -7.74
CA UNK A 80 -8.48 3.42 -7.08
C UNK A 80 -9.05 2.58 -7.80
N LEU A 81 -9.14 1.04 -7.71
CA LEU A 81 -9.83 -0.04 -8.42
C LEU A 81 -11.31 -0.12 -8.07
N ARG A 82 -11.70 0.45 -6.96
CA ARG A 82 -13.10 0.55 -6.48
C ARG A 82 -13.79 -0.82 -6.33
N GLU A 83 -13.03 -1.86 -5.96
CA GLU A 83 -13.66 -3.12 -5.60
C GLU A 83 -14.44 -2.94 -4.28
N PRO A 84 -15.55 -3.65 -4.08
CA PRO A 84 -16.28 -3.55 -2.80
C PRO A 84 -15.42 -4.01 -1.62
N ASP A 85 -15.52 -3.32 -0.50
CA ASP A 85 -14.90 -3.76 0.77
C ASP A 85 -15.39 -5.17 1.13
N GLN A 86 -14.50 -6.02 1.65
CA GLN A 86 -14.71 -7.44 1.94
C GLN A 86 -14.96 -8.28 0.67
N GLY A 87 -14.69 -7.71 -0.50
CA GLY A 87 -14.98 -8.36 -1.77
C GLY A 87 -13.77 -8.86 -2.55
N LEU A 88 -12.55 -8.62 -2.07
CA LEU A 88 -11.38 -9.09 -2.81
C LEU A 88 -11.31 -10.61 -2.82
N ASP A 89 -10.86 -11.16 -3.94
CA ASP A 89 -10.74 -12.58 -4.13
C ASP A 89 -9.57 -12.88 -5.09
N ASP A 90 -9.03 -14.09 -5.01
CA ASP A 90 -7.98 -14.54 -5.92
C ASP A 90 -8.63 -15.04 -7.21
N ASN A 91 -8.83 -14.14 -8.14
CA ASN A 91 -9.39 -14.46 -9.44
C ASN A 91 -8.68 -13.67 -10.55
N ASP A 92 -8.89 -14.08 -11.80
CA ASP A 92 -8.21 -13.48 -12.95
C ASP A 92 -8.51 -11.98 -13.07
N ARG A 93 -9.68 -11.57 -12.71
CA ARG A 93 -10.06 -10.15 -12.77
C ARG A 93 -9.26 -9.25 -11.79
N UNK A 94 -8.96 -9.45 -10.55
CA UNK A 94 -8.33 -8.79 -9.64
C UNK A 94 -7.02 -8.70 -9.98
N ARG A 95 -6.47 -10.08 -10.43
CA ARG A 95 -5.08 -10.24 -10.83
C ARG A 95 -4.73 -9.42 -12.07
N GLU A 96 -5.57 -9.47 -13.10
CA GLU A 96 -5.39 -8.67 -14.33
C GLU A 96 -5.24 -7.18 -14.01
N LYS A 97 -6.08 -6.63 -13.15
CA LYS A 97 -6.05 -5.21 -12.80
C LYS A 97 -4.71 -4.81 -12.15
N VAL A 98 -4.16 -5.67 -11.28
CA VAL A 98 -2.86 -5.41 -10.65
C VAL A 98 -1.72 -5.54 -11.67
N VAL A 99 -1.75 -6.59 -12.50
CA VAL A 99 -0.77 -6.81 -13.57
C VAL A 99 -0.76 -5.61 -14.54
N ARG A 100 -1.93 -5.10 -14.89
CA ARG A 100 -2.08 -3.92 -15.75
C ARG A 100 -1.33 -2.72 -15.16
N GLN A 101 -1.47 -2.48 -13.87
CA GLN A 101 -0.77 -1.37 -13.21
C GLN A 101 0.75 -1.59 -13.17
N ILE A 102 1.18 -2.83 -12.96
CA ILE A 102 2.61 -3.15 -13.00
C ILE A 102 3.17 -2.89 -14.41
N ARG A 103 2.46 -3.34 -15.42
CA ARG A 103 2.86 -3.11 -16.82
C ARG A 103 2.77 -1.64 -17.25
N UNK A 104 1.87 -0.76 -16.51
CA UNK A 104 1.67 0.36 -16.76
C UNK A 104 2.61 1.19 -16.40
N HIS A 105 3.01 1.05 -15.17
CA HIS A 105 3.94 1.94 -14.46
C HIS A 105 5.40 1.45 -14.47
N LYS A 106 5.61 0.20 -14.75
CA LYS A 106 6.93 -0.45 -14.81
C LYS A 106 7.75 -0.23 -13.52
N PRO A 107 7.18 -0.50 -12.32
CA PRO A 107 7.88 -0.19 -11.07
C PRO A 107 9.07 -1.12 -10.85
N GLU A 108 10.17 -0.56 -10.36
CA GLU A 108 11.29 -1.36 -9.85
C GLU A 108 10.93 -1.97 -8.49
N ILE A 109 10.08 -1.28 -7.73
CA ILE A 109 9.71 -1.66 -6.36
C ILE A 109 8.19 -1.78 -6.27
N VAL A 110 7.73 -2.87 -5.63
CA VAL A 110 6.32 -3.02 -5.25
C VAL A 110 6.25 -3.09 -3.72
N VAL A 111 5.35 -2.30 -3.14
CA VAL A 111 5.03 -2.34 -1.72
C VAL A 111 3.61 -2.86 -1.57
N THR A 112 3.37 -3.80 -0.66
CA THR A 112 2.01 -4.28 -0.38
C THR A 112 1.90 -4.78 1.06
N ILE A 113 0.73 -5.24 1.44
CA ILE A 113 0.51 -5.85 2.75
C ILE A 113 0.96 -7.32 2.71
N ASP A 114 1.56 -7.81 3.81
CA ASP A 114 1.95 -9.22 3.90
C ASP A 114 0.69 -10.11 4.05
N PRO A 115 0.43 -11.03 3.11
CA PRO A 115 -0.73 -11.92 3.23
C PRO A 115 -0.56 -13.03 4.27
N ASN A 116 0.67 -13.26 4.75
CA ASN A 116 0.99 -14.43 5.58
C ASN A 116 0.76 -14.24 7.07
N ARG A 117 -0.25 -13.45 7.44
CA ARG A 117 -0.64 -13.29 8.85
C ARG A 117 -1.46 -14.51 9.31
N PRO A 118 -1.03 -15.21 10.37
CA PRO A 118 -1.72 -16.41 10.82
C PRO A 118 -3.09 -16.11 11.44
N TYR A 119 -4.03 -17.00 11.25
CA TYR A 119 -5.36 -17.09 11.85
C TYR A 119 -6.29 -15.92 11.53
N ILE A 120 -6.39 -14.91 12.39
CA ILE A 120 -7.34 -13.81 12.23
C ILE A 120 -6.71 -12.69 11.41
N ARG A 121 -7.25 -12.50 10.21
CA ARG A 121 -6.81 -11.45 9.28
C ARG A 121 -8.02 -10.94 8.50
N HIS A 122 -7.96 -9.72 8.05
CA HIS A 122 -8.98 -9.19 7.15
C HIS A 122 -8.87 -9.92 5.81
N ARG A 123 -10.01 -10.36 5.26
CA ARG A 123 -10.05 -11.06 3.98
C ARG A 123 -9.32 -10.28 2.88
N ASP A 124 -9.61 -8.98 2.76
CA ASP A 124 -9.03 -8.16 1.71
C ASP A 124 -7.51 -7.97 1.89
N HIS A 125 -7.01 -7.94 3.14
CA HIS A 125 -5.56 -7.90 3.40
C HIS A 125 -4.87 -9.14 2.82
N TYR A 126 -5.47 -10.31 3.04
CA TYR A 126 -4.93 -11.56 2.51
C TYR A 126 -4.92 -11.54 0.98
N TYR A 127 -6.07 -11.25 0.36
CA TYR A 127 -6.18 -11.34 -1.11
C TYR A 127 -5.42 -10.21 -1.81
N CYS A 128 -5.37 -9.00 -1.26
CA CYS A 128 -4.55 -7.93 -1.81
C CYS A 128 -3.08 -8.34 -1.87
N GLY A 129 -2.53 -8.81 -0.75
CA GLY A 129 -1.14 -9.27 -0.68
C GLY A 129 -0.89 -10.46 -1.59
N ARG A 130 -1.77 -11.48 -1.56
CA ARG A 130 -1.63 -12.71 -2.35
C ARG A 130 -1.64 -12.41 -3.86
N VAL A 131 -2.66 -11.68 -4.30
CA VAL A 131 -2.80 -11.32 -5.72
C VAL A 131 -1.61 -10.45 -6.18
N THR A 132 -1.11 -9.55 -5.32
CA THR A 132 0.05 -8.72 -5.66
C THR A 132 1.32 -9.57 -5.84
N LEU A 133 1.55 -10.54 -4.95
CA LEU A 133 2.68 -11.46 -5.09
C LEU A 133 2.61 -12.21 -6.43
N ASP A 134 1.45 -12.78 -6.75
CA ASP A 134 1.25 -13.50 -8.00
C ASP A 134 1.35 -12.58 -9.22
N ALA A 135 0.82 -11.36 -9.12
CA ALA A 135 0.93 -10.36 -10.20
C ALA A 135 2.39 -10.03 -10.50
N VAL A 136 3.20 -9.86 -9.45
CA VAL A 136 4.65 -9.59 -9.60
C VAL A 136 5.36 -10.80 -10.23
N PHE A 137 5.05 -12.02 -9.76
CA PHE A 137 5.64 -13.25 -10.28
C PHE A 137 4.64 -14.40 -10.22
N PRO A 138 4.26 -14.98 -11.39
CA PRO A 138 4.90 -14.78 -12.71
C PRO A 138 4.18 -13.80 -13.64
N TYR A 139 2.97 -13.33 -13.30
CA TYR A 139 2.01 -12.81 -14.29
C TYR A 139 2.49 -11.55 -15.05
N ALA A 140 3.03 -10.54 -14.35
CA ALA A 140 3.47 -9.30 -15.03
C ALA A 140 4.63 -9.54 -15.98
N ARG A 141 5.45 -10.55 -15.68
CA ARG A 141 6.67 -10.90 -16.40
C ARG A 141 6.44 -11.73 -17.64
N ASP A 142 5.41 -12.59 -17.62
CA ASP A 142 5.23 -13.62 -18.63
C ASP A 142 4.36 -13.10 -19.81
N HIS A 143 4.90 -13.22 -21.03
CA HIS A 143 4.26 -12.72 -22.24
C HIS A 143 2.89 -13.34 -22.54
N LYS A 144 2.67 -14.58 -22.09
CA LYS A 144 1.43 -15.30 -22.34
C LYS A 144 0.36 -15.08 -21.27
N ALA A 145 0.72 -14.39 -20.17
CA ALA A 145 -0.25 -13.97 -19.17
C ALA A 145 -0.89 -12.67 -19.65
N PHE A 146 -2.20 -12.65 -19.76
CA PHE A 146 -2.97 -11.50 -20.24
C PHE A 146 -2.41 -10.96 -21.57
N PRO A 147 -2.41 -11.79 -22.64
CA PRO A 147 -1.79 -11.40 -23.92
C PRO A 147 -2.49 -10.19 -24.57
N GLU A 148 -3.74 -9.90 -24.23
CA GLU A 148 -4.47 -8.71 -24.69
C GLU A 148 -3.76 -7.41 -24.29
N HIS A 149 -3.00 -7.41 -23.20
CA HIS A 149 -2.21 -6.24 -22.78
C HIS A 149 -1.22 -5.79 -23.87
N LEU A 150 -0.65 -6.74 -24.61
CA LEU A 150 0.31 -6.40 -25.70
C LEU A 150 -0.37 -5.60 -26.80
N MET A 151 -1.64 -5.88 -27.08
CA MET A 151 -2.41 -5.12 -28.08
C MET A 151 -2.68 -3.68 -27.64
N GLU A 152 -2.61 -3.44 -26.33
CA GLU A 152 -2.76 -2.10 -25.72
C GLU A 152 -1.40 -1.42 -25.49
N GLY A 153 -0.30 -2.06 -25.89
CA GLY A 153 1.06 -1.54 -25.70
C GLY A 153 1.62 -1.73 -24.28
N LEU A 154 0.99 -2.59 -23.48
CA LEU A 154 1.45 -2.90 -22.12
C LEU A 154 2.39 -4.10 -22.16
N GLU A 155 3.69 -3.82 -22.22
CA GLU A 155 4.72 -4.86 -22.29
C GLU A 155 4.96 -5.52 -20.93
N PRO A 156 5.34 -6.81 -20.91
CA PRO A 156 5.77 -7.48 -19.68
C PRO A 156 6.85 -6.71 -18.92
N HIS A 157 6.82 -6.82 -17.61
CA HIS A 157 7.74 -6.09 -16.74
C HIS A 157 8.23 -6.98 -15.58
N LYS A 158 9.48 -6.79 -15.18
CA LYS A 158 10.13 -7.50 -14.08
C LYS A 158 10.36 -6.55 -12.91
N VAL A 159 9.54 -6.67 -11.88
CA VAL A 159 9.76 -5.99 -10.60
C VAL A 159 11.04 -6.56 -9.96
N GLN A 160 11.83 -5.71 -9.34
CA GLN A 160 13.11 -6.11 -8.74
C GLN A 160 13.03 -6.35 -7.23
N GLU A 161 12.22 -5.56 -6.53
CA GLU A 161 12.15 -5.60 -5.07
C GLU A 161 10.70 -5.54 -4.59
N MET A 162 10.43 -6.27 -3.50
CA MET A 162 9.13 -6.17 -2.81
C MET A 162 9.33 -5.86 -1.33
N TYR A 163 8.48 -5.01 -0.81
CA TYR A 163 8.41 -4.66 0.61
C TYR A 163 6.98 -4.92 1.09
N MET A 164 6.81 -5.80 2.09
CA MET A 164 5.49 -6.13 2.60
C MET A 164 5.34 -5.65 4.04
N PHE A 165 4.42 -4.68 4.24
CA PHE A 165 4.14 -4.12 5.57
C PHE A 165 3.19 -5.03 6.37
N ARG A 166 3.14 -4.81 7.69
CA ARG A 166 2.34 -5.59 8.64
C ARG A 166 2.70 -7.08 8.63
N SER A 167 3.95 -7.41 8.40
CA SER A 167 4.45 -8.79 8.44
C SER A 167 4.66 -9.26 9.88
N GLU A 168 4.38 -10.53 10.14
CA GLU A 168 4.70 -11.18 11.42
C GLU A 168 6.18 -11.62 11.47
N THR A 169 6.88 -11.59 10.33
CA THR A 169 8.29 -11.98 10.21
C THR A 169 9.10 -10.92 9.46
N PRO A 170 9.07 -9.66 9.94
CA PRO A 170 9.81 -8.59 9.25
C PRO A 170 11.31 -8.82 9.34
N ASP A 171 12.03 -8.40 8.29
CA ASP A 171 13.49 -8.53 8.21
C ASP A 171 14.16 -7.30 7.58
N PHE A 172 13.39 -6.24 7.33
CA PHE A 172 13.90 -4.98 6.79
C PHE A 172 13.24 -3.80 7.52
N TYR A 173 14.04 -2.79 7.84
CA TYR A 173 13.60 -1.63 8.64
C TYR A 173 13.96 -0.34 7.94
N VAL A 174 13.05 0.61 7.93
CA VAL A 174 13.25 1.94 7.35
C VAL A 174 13.14 2.98 8.46
N ASP A 175 14.19 3.80 8.60
CA ASP A 175 14.18 4.94 9.51
C ASP A 175 13.19 5.99 9.00
N ILE A 176 12.15 6.26 9.81
CA ILE A 176 11.11 7.25 9.49
C ILE A 176 11.10 8.41 10.51
N THR A 177 12.19 8.59 11.26
CA THR A 177 12.27 9.62 12.30
C THR A 177 11.87 10.99 11.74
N ASP A 178 12.41 11.36 10.59
CA ASP A 178 12.15 12.66 9.96
C ASP A 178 10.82 12.72 9.19
N THR A 179 10.18 11.59 8.92
CA THR A 179 8.95 11.55 8.12
C THR A 179 7.72 11.10 8.92
N PHE A 180 7.88 10.83 10.20
CA PHE A 180 6.79 10.37 11.06
C PHE A 180 5.63 11.38 11.11
N GLU A 181 5.93 12.68 11.24
CA GLU A 181 4.86 13.69 11.32
C GLU A 181 4.07 13.76 10.01
N ALA A 182 4.76 13.70 8.85
CA ALA A 182 4.08 13.67 7.54
C ALA A 182 3.22 12.40 7.37
N LYS A 183 3.69 11.26 7.87
CA LYS A 183 2.87 10.03 7.94
C LYS A 183 1.58 10.28 8.73
N MET A 184 1.69 10.95 9.89
CA MET A 184 0.51 11.25 10.73
C MET A 184 -0.42 12.25 10.05
N ASP A 185 0.13 13.26 9.35
CA ASP A 185 -0.67 14.20 8.55
C ASP A 185 -1.52 13.44 7.52
N ALA A 186 -0.91 12.49 6.81
CA ALA A 186 -1.60 11.68 5.81
C ALA A 186 -2.66 10.77 6.45
N LEU A 187 -2.31 10.07 7.52
CA LEU A 187 -3.22 9.14 8.20
C LEU A 187 -4.47 9.88 8.71
N TYR A 188 -4.30 11.09 9.25
CA TYR A 188 -5.42 11.88 9.77
C TYR A 188 -6.23 12.62 8.68
N CYS A 189 -5.86 12.46 7.40
CA CYS A 189 -6.77 12.81 6.29
C CYS A 189 -7.98 11.85 6.21
N HIS A 190 -7.85 10.63 6.77
CA HIS A 190 -8.93 9.62 6.78
C HIS A 190 -9.88 9.86 7.96
N VAL A 191 -10.53 11.03 7.97
CA VAL A 191 -11.37 11.49 9.09
C VAL A 191 -12.48 10.49 9.43
N SER A 192 -13.07 9.86 8.41
CA SER A 192 -14.15 8.88 8.61
C SER A 192 -13.68 7.63 9.37
N GLN A 193 -12.35 7.36 9.40
CA GLN A 193 -11.78 6.17 10.02
C GLN A 193 -11.06 6.47 11.34
N MET A 194 -10.69 7.72 11.57
CA MET A 194 -9.95 8.11 12.77
C MET A 194 -10.92 8.31 13.94
N GLY A 195 -11.10 7.27 14.73
CA GLY A 195 -12.02 7.28 15.88
C GLY A 195 -11.52 8.06 17.10
N ARG A 196 -10.36 8.73 17.00
CA ARG A 196 -9.70 9.47 18.11
C ARG A 196 -9.07 10.74 17.59
N PRO A 197 -8.99 11.80 18.44
CA PRO A 197 -8.19 12.98 18.10
C PRO A 197 -6.74 12.60 17.79
N ARG A 198 -6.10 13.36 16.91
CA ARG A 198 -4.70 13.12 16.49
C ARG A 198 -3.76 13.03 17.69
N GLU A 199 -3.92 13.93 18.67
CA GLU A 199 -3.05 14.01 19.85
C GLU A 199 -2.99 12.70 20.61
N GLU A 200 -4.09 11.94 20.64
CA GLU A 200 -4.17 10.64 21.31
C GLU A 200 -3.66 9.49 20.43
N GLY A 201 -4.12 9.45 19.18
CA GLY A 201 -3.74 8.38 18.25
C GLY A 201 -2.26 8.40 17.87
N GLN A 202 -1.70 9.61 17.74
CA GLN A 202 -0.30 9.82 17.42
C GLN A 202 0.65 9.24 18.49
N VAL A 203 0.27 9.28 19.77
CA VAL A 203 1.08 8.71 20.86
C VAL A 203 1.29 7.21 20.63
N ARG A 204 0.21 6.47 20.38
CA ARG A 204 0.28 5.02 20.11
C ARG A 204 1.10 4.70 18.86
N SER A 205 0.90 5.50 17.82
CA SER A 205 1.63 5.29 16.56
C SER A 205 3.13 5.52 16.77
N ARG A 206 3.49 6.57 17.52
CA ARG A 206 4.89 6.87 17.85
C ARG A 206 5.51 5.77 18.72
N GLU A 207 4.77 5.26 19.72
CA GLU A 207 5.26 4.16 20.56
C GLU A 207 5.58 2.91 19.73
N ARG A 208 4.69 2.52 18.81
CA ARG A 208 4.93 1.39 17.91
C ARG A 208 6.15 1.62 17.02
N ALA A 209 6.26 2.81 16.43
CA ALA A 209 7.39 3.16 15.56
C ALA A 209 8.71 3.15 16.35
N ALA A 210 8.69 3.60 17.62
CA ALA A 210 9.86 3.58 18.49
C ALA A 210 10.26 2.15 18.88
N GLU A 211 9.30 1.29 19.17
CA GLU A 211 9.57 -0.14 19.43
C GLU A 211 10.19 -0.82 18.21
N THR A 212 9.68 -0.51 17.03
CA THR A 212 10.25 -1.01 15.77
C THR A 212 11.67 -0.44 15.57
N GLY A 213 11.85 0.85 15.83
CA GLY A 213 13.15 1.52 15.71
C GLY A 213 14.24 0.87 16.56
N LYS A 214 13.91 0.48 17.78
CA LYS A 214 14.86 -0.22 18.69
C LYS A 214 15.46 -1.47 18.07
N LYS A 215 14.70 -2.19 17.22
CA LYS A 215 15.18 -3.42 16.56
C LYS A 215 16.32 -3.14 15.56
N ALA A 216 16.37 -1.91 15.01
CA ALA A 216 17.32 -1.55 13.95
C ALA A 216 18.25 -0.38 14.33
N GLY A 217 18.14 0.14 15.56
CA GLY A 217 18.98 1.26 16.02
C GLY A 217 18.51 2.63 15.51
N TYR A 218 17.22 2.79 15.23
CA TYR A 218 16.59 4.05 14.82
C TYR A 218 15.71 4.62 15.94
N GLU A 219 15.45 5.92 15.92
CA GLU A 219 14.47 6.49 16.85
C GLU A 219 13.06 6.00 16.54
N LEU A 220 12.65 6.15 15.27
CA LEU A 220 11.35 5.67 14.78
C LEU A 220 11.56 4.90 13.47
N ALA A 221 10.89 3.76 13.31
CA ALA A 221 11.02 2.95 12.10
C ALA A 221 9.70 2.32 11.68
N GLU A 222 9.64 1.96 10.41
CA GLU A 222 8.67 1.03 9.84
C GLU A 222 9.40 -0.27 9.49
N GLU A 223 8.67 -1.39 9.57
CA GLU A 223 9.25 -2.72 9.32
C GLU A 223 8.51 -3.44 8.20
N PHE A 224 9.27 -4.21 7.43
CA PHE A 224 8.78 -4.90 6.24
C PHE A 224 9.36 -6.31 6.16
N LYS A 225 8.62 -7.21 5.53
CA LYS A 225 9.22 -8.41 4.94
C LYS A 225 9.74 -7.99 3.56
N TYR A 226 11.04 -8.21 3.32
CA TYR A 226 11.72 -7.80 2.08
C TYR A 226 12.01 -9.01 1.20
N ILE A 227 11.81 -8.86 -0.10
CA ILE A 227 12.17 -9.87 -1.09
C ILE A 227 12.90 -9.19 -2.25
N ASN A 228 14.12 -9.66 -2.55
CA ASN A 228 14.84 -9.28 -3.77
C ASN A 228 14.52 -10.32 -4.85
N ILE A 229 13.87 -9.89 -5.92
CA ILE A 229 13.44 -10.76 -7.03
C ILE A 229 14.39 -10.61 -8.23
N GLY A 230 15.20 -9.56 -8.25
CA GLY A 230 16.04 -9.18 -9.37
C GLY A 230 17.30 -10.02 -9.57
N ARG A 231 17.51 -11.06 -8.78
CA ARG A 231 18.69 -11.95 -8.90
C ARG A 231 18.49 -13.06 -9.90
#